data_f6087f35f11526bf658ae9852b4a3613
#
_entry.id   f6087f35f11526bf658ae9852b4a3613
#
_cell.length_a   1.000
_cell.length_b   1.000
_cell.length_c   1.000
_cell.angle_alpha   90.00
_cell.angle_beta   90.00
_cell.angle_gamma   90.00
#
_symmetry.space_group_name_H-M   'P 1'
#
loop_
_entity.id
_entity.type
_entity.pdbx_description
1 polymer ?
#
loop_
_entity_poly.entity_id
_entity_poly.type
_entity_poly.pdbx_seq_one_letter_code
_entity_poly.pdbx_strand_id
1 'polypeptide(L)'
;MDVVITVAFILFFAGAICAKLFSNTPRNNSSTSLNFKENTQKLSATDIRSFFPYMDSQLALKYGEAIVNGQYNFDVDKRLIEQWTKNRILKNSGPMRVDSTSTPISEYTKVTWWQLQQYFPIMDSKISADYFAEHLLDESKWFTVRTTVLKEWEKKLAAYKNDEKNLHQTATNNNEGIAFEKQGDIASAIEVYENNLGIGYLASHSYNRLMIIYHREKRYEDEVRVIKKAIEVFSSDSRYNKDVAKWQERLNKLTNK
;
A
#
# COMPACT_ATOMS: atom_id res chain seq x y z
N MET A 1 -3.20 11.71 -2.91
CA MET A 1 -4.65 11.60 -3.20
C MET A 1 -4.99 10.51 -4.21
N ASP A 2 -4.02 9.95 -4.92
CA ASP A 2 -4.25 9.05 -6.07
C ASP A 2 -4.38 7.56 -5.75
N VAL A 3 -3.88 7.09 -4.60
CA VAL A 3 -3.97 5.67 -4.20
C VAL A 3 -5.40 5.30 -3.76
N VAL A 4 -6.11 6.22 -3.11
CA VAL A 4 -7.51 6.02 -2.72
C VAL A 4 -8.43 6.01 -3.95
N ILE A 5 -8.09 6.80 -4.97
CA ILE A 5 -8.83 6.85 -6.24
C ILE A 5 -8.62 5.58 -7.06
N THR A 6 -7.41 5.01 -7.07
CA THR A 6 -7.10 3.78 -7.82
C THR A 6 -7.82 2.55 -7.23
N VAL A 7 -7.90 2.44 -5.91
CA VAL A 7 -8.67 1.35 -5.25
C VAL A 7 -10.17 1.53 -5.48
N ALA A 8 -10.68 2.78 -5.45
CA ALA A 8 -12.09 3.06 -5.76
C ALA A 8 -12.43 2.76 -7.23
N PHE A 9 -11.50 3.01 -8.19
CA PHE A 9 -11.72 2.70 -9.60
C PHE A 9 -11.75 1.20 -9.90
N ILE A 10 -10.91 0.40 -9.24
CA ILE A 10 -10.93 -1.07 -9.37
C ILE A 10 -12.24 -1.65 -8.82
N LEU A 11 -12.75 -1.10 -7.71
CA LEU A 11 -14.04 -1.52 -7.14
C LEU A 11 -15.24 -1.12 -8.01
N PHE A 12 -15.17 0.01 -8.74
CA PHE A 12 -16.27 0.47 -9.60
C PHE A 12 -16.37 -0.33 -10.91
N PHE A 13 -15.24 -0.77 -11.49
CA PHE A 13 -15.24 -1.62 -12.68
C PHE A 13 -15.63 -3.07 -12.38
N ALA A 14 -15.26 -3.62 -11.23
CA ALA A 14 -15.69 -4.95 -10.80
C ALA A 14 -17.22 -5.01 -10.59
N GLY A 15 -17.83 -3.97 -10.04
CA GLY A 15 -19.28 -3.88 -9.86
C GLY A 15 -20.08 -3.86 -11.17
N ALA A 16 -19.55 -3.22 -12.21
CA ALA A 16 -20.23 -3.10 -13.51
C ALA A 16 -20.18 -4.40 -14.34
N ILE A 17 -19.14 -5.23 -14.18
CA ILE A 17 -19.00 -6.52 -14.87
C ILE A 17 -19.87 -7.59 -14.18
N CYS A 18 -19.93 -7.60 -12.85
CA CYS A 18 -20.80 -8.53 -12.11
C CYS A 18 -22.31 -8.32 -12.41
N ALA A 19 -22.76 -7.08 -12.59
CA ALA A 19 -24.17 -6.80 -12.87
C ALA A 19 -24.66 -7.40 -14.22
N LYS A 20 -23.76 -7.60 -15.19
CA LYS A 20 -24.09 -8.19 -16.49
C LYS A 20 -24.06 -9.72 -16.54
N LEU A 21 -23.35 -10.38 -15.61
CA LEU A 21 -23.20 -11.83 -15.57
C LEU A 21 -24.32 -12.53 -14.77
N PHE A 22 -25.06 -11.81 -13.92
CA PHE A 22 -26.08 -12.39 -13.05
C PHE A 22 -27.55 -12.16 -13.48
N SER A 23 -27.80 -11.63 -14.70
CA SER A 23 -29.17 -11.38 -15.17
C SER A 23 -29.87 -12.57 -15.80
N ASN A 24 -29.26 -13.77 -15.88
CA ASN A 24 -29.86 -14.94 -16.55
C ASN A 24 -29.73 -16.22 -15.73
N THR A 25 -30.22 -16.26 -14.49
CA THR A 25 -30.47 -17.56 -13.81
C THR A 25 -31.96 -17.70 -13.50
N PRO A 26 -32.60 -18.82 -13.88
CA PRO A 26 -34.01 -19.04 -13.56
C PRO A 26 -34.20 -19.27 -12.06
N ARG A 27 -35.14 -18.53 -11.45
CA ARG A 27 -35.58 -18.75 -10.08
C ARG A 27 -36.28 -20.13 -9.98
N ASN A 28 -35.61 -21.08 -9.39
CA ASN A 28 -36.27 -22.26 -8.84
C ASN A 28 -36.63 -22.00 -7.39
N ASN A 29 -37.89 -21.73 -7.14
CA ASN A 29 -38.52 -21.75 -5.81
C ASN A 29 -38.70 -23.20 -5.38
N SER A 30 -37.81 -23.71 -4.55
CA SER A 30 -38.06 -24.86 -3.70
C SER A 30 -37.77 -24.48 -2.25
N SER A 31 -38.84 -24.19 -1.50
CA SER A 31 -38.79 -23.97 -0.06
C SER A 31 -38.50 -25.27 0.66
N THR A 32 -37.24 -25.53 0.95
CA THR A 32 -36.83 -26.51 1.95
C THR A 32 -36.34 -25.73 3.17
N SER A 33 -37.18 -25.65 4.20
CA SER A 33 -36.83 -25.13 5.51
C SER A 33 -35.84 -26.07 6.18
N LEU A 34 -34.54 -25.90 5.91
CA LEU A 34 -33.48 -26.54 6.64
C LEU A 34 -33.26 -25.78 7.95
N ASN A 35 -33.28 -26.50 9.06
CA ASN A 35 -32.98 -26.03 10.41
C ASN A 35 -31.57 -25.41 10.50
N PHE A 36 -31.46 -24.10 10.28
CA PHE A 36 -30.18 -23.35 10.25
C PHE A 36 -29.64 -22.98 11.64
N LYS A 37 -30.32 -23.35 12.73
CA LYS A 37 -29.94 -22.89 14.09
C LYS A 37 -28.80 -23.63 14.79
N GLU A 38 -28.36 -24.80 14.32
CA GLU A 38 -27.34 -25.61 15.04
C GLU A 38 -25.88 -25.35 14.64
N ASN A 39 -25.60 -24.64 13.57
CA ASN A 39 -24.23 -24.50 13.07
C ASN A 39 -23.66 -23.07 13.11
N THR A 40 -24.31 -22.15 13.83
CA THR A 40 -23.81 -20.78 13.97
C THR A 40 -23.07 -20.57 15.30
N GLN A 41 -22.15 -19.60 15.28
CA GLN A 41 -21.42 -19.09 16.44
C GLN A 41 -21.65 -17.59 16.53
N LYS A 42 -21.90 -17.10 17.77
CA LYS A 42 -21.99 -15.66 18.01
C LYS A 42 -20.60 -15.05 18.07
N LEU A 43 -20.39 -14.01 17.26
CA LEU A 43 -19.18 -13.21 17.24
C LEU A 43 -19.53 -11.74 17.54
N SER A 44 -18.68 -11.08 18.32
CA SER A 44 -18.79 -9.64 18.53
C SER A 44 -18.35 -8.86 17.27
N ALA A 45 -18.71 -7.58 17.19
CA ALA A 45 -18.24 -6.68 16.15
C ALA A 45 -16.70 -6.59 16.09
N THR A 46 -16.03 -6.72 17.25
CA THR A 46 -14.56 -6.75 17.33
C THR A 46 -14.00 -8.02 16.71
N ASP A 47 -14.62 -9.17 17.00
CA ASP A 47 -14.19 -10.45 16.42
C ASP A 47 -14.39 -10.44 14.90
N ILE A 48 -15.54 -9.97 14.42
CA ILE A 48 -15.82 -9.86 12.99
C ILE A 48 -14.80 -8.96 12.28
N ARG A 49 -14.48 -7.78 12.85
CA ARG A 49 -13.45 -6.89 12.29
C ARG A 49 -12.08 -7.55 12.19
N SER A 50 -11.74 -8.42 13.13
CA SER A 50 -10.46 -9.16 13.10
C SER A 50 -10.34 -10.11 11.91
N PHE A 51 -11.47 -10.52 11.34
CA PHE A 51 -11.53 -11.38 10.16
C PHE A 51 -11.66 -10.63 8.84
N PHE A 52 -11.92 -9.31 8.81
CA PHE A 52 -12.06 -8.55 7.56
C PHE A 52 -10.94 -8.79 6.54
N PRO A 53 -9.65 -8.84 6.92
CA PRO A 53 -8.57 -9.12 5.98
C PRO A 53 -8.59 -10.54 5.39
N TYR A 54 -9.46 -11.40 5.86
CA TYR A 54 -9.51 -12.84 5.53
C TYR A 54 -10.87 -13.28 4.97
N MET A 55 -11.81 -12.35 4.86
CA MET A 55 -13.14 -12.53 4.28
C MET A 55 -13.13 -12.17 2.79
N ASP A 56 -14.14 -12.62 2.08
CA ASP A 56 -14.53 -12.03 0.81
C ASP A 56 -14.85 -10.54 0.98
N SER A 57 -14.50 -9.72 -0.01
CA SER A 57 -14.64 -8.26 0.07
C SER A 57 -16.10 -7.80 0.19
N GLN A 58 -17.03 -8.48 -0.46
CA GLN A 58 -18.46 -8.15 -0.37
C GLN A 58 -19.02 -8.50 1.00
N LEU A 59 -18.58 -9.64 1.55
CA LEU A 59 -18.97 -10.08 2.88
C LEU A 59 -18.40 -9.15 3.96
N ALA A 60 -17.14 -8.75 3.83
CA ALA A 60 -16.51 -7.78 4.72
C ALA A 60 -17.22 -6.42 4.69
N LEU A 61 -17.62 -5.94 3.50
CA LEU A 61 -18.40 -4.72 3.33
C LEU A 61 -19.75 -4.83 4.04
N LYS A 62 -20.47 -5.93 3.82
CA LYS A 62 -21.78 -6.18 4.45
C LYS A 62 -21.72 -6.16 5.99
N TYR A 63 -20.71 -6.82 6.57
CA TYR A 63 -20.52 -6.76 8.02
C TYR A 63 -20.06 -5.37 8.49
N GLY A 64 -19.23 -4.69 7.72
CA GLY A 64 -18.80 -3.33 7.99
C GLY A 64 -19.97 -2.35 8.06
N GLU A 65 -20.86 -2.39 7.08
CA GLU A 65 -22.10 -1.58 7.05
C GLU A 65 -23.01 -1.90 8.25
N ALA A 66 -23.20 -3.18 8.58
CA ALA A 66 -24.01 -3.58 9.71
C ALA A 66 -23.43 -3.05 11.05
N ILE A 67 -22.09 -3.06 11.21
CA ILE A 67 -21.43 -2.52 12.40
C ILE A 67 -21.60 -0.99 12.48
N VAL A 68 -21.46 -0.27 11.37
CA VAL A 68 -21.69 1.18 11.31
C VAL A 68 -23.13 1.51 11.67
N ASN A 69 -24.09 0.67 11.28
CA ASN A 69 -25.50 0.80 11.61
C ASN A 69 -25.86 0.31 13.03
N GLY A 70 -24.85 0.02 13.88
CA GLY A 70 -25.05 -0.27 15.30
C GLY A 70 -25.28 -1.74 15.66
N GLN A 71 -24.99 -2.67 14.74
CA GLN A 71 -25.03 -4.10 15.04
C GLN A 71 -23.72 -4.54 15.71
N TYR A 72 -23.79 -5.05 16.93
CA TYR A 72 -22.60 -5.41 17.72
C TYR A 72 -22.40 -6.93 17.88
N ASN A 73 -23.41 -7.75 17.53
CA ASN A 73 -23.34 -9.21 17.60
C ASN A 73 -23.85 -9.83 16.31
N PHE A 74 -23.20 -10.89 15.87
CA PHE A 74 -23.46 -11.58 14.61
C PHE A 74 -23.52 -13.07 14.83
N ASP A 75 -24.57 -13.73 14.32
CA ASP A 75 -24.63 -15.19 14.23
C ASP A 75 -23.98 -15.61 12.90
N VAL A 76 -22.81 -16.22 12.97
CA VAL A 76 -21.96 -16.57 11.80
C VAL A 76 -21.87 -18.09 11.67
N ASP A 77 -22.01 -18.62 10.46
CA ASP A 77 -21.81 -20.03 10.19
C ASP A 77 -20.38 -20.44 10.57
N LYS A 78 -20.22 -21.51 11.36
CA LYS A 78 -18.93 -22.03 11.82
C LYS A 78 -18.00 -22.37 10.65
N ARG A 79 -18.55 -22.81 9.50
CA ARG A 79 -17.75 -23.08 8.30
C ARG A 79 -17.07 -21.84 7.76
N LEU A 80 -17.74 -20.68 7.79
CA LEU A 80 -17.14 -19.41 7.42
C LEU A 80 -16.01 -19.02 8.37
N ILE A 81 -16.21 -19.18 9.66
CA ILE A 81 -15.20 -18.92 10.68
C ILE A 81 -13.97 -19.81 10.48
N GLU A 82 -14.19 -21.10 10.20
CA GLU A 82 -13.11 -22.03 9.88
C GLU A 82 -12.36 -21.62 8.60
N GLN A 83 -13.08 -21.21 7.56
CA GLN A 83 -12.50 -20.71 6.31
C GLN A 83 -11.66 -19.46 6.56
N TRP A 84 -12.19 -18.46 7.28
CA TRP A 84 -11.45 -17.25 7.62
C TRP A 84 -10.22 -17.52 8.49
N THR A 85 -10.34 -18.47 9.40
CA THR A 85 -9.20 -18.93 10.23
C THR A 85 -8.12 -19.60 9.38
N LYS A 86 -8.49 -20.44 8.42
CA LYS A 86 -7.55 -21.02 7.44
C LYS A 86 -6.88 -19.93 6.62
N ASN A 87 -7.66 -18.97 6.09
CA ASN A 87 -7.12 -17.83 5.33
C ASN A 87 -6.13 -17.01 6.16
N ARG A 88 -6.42 -16.78 7.46
CA ARG A 88 -5.51 -16.10 8.39
C ARG A 88 -4.19 -16.85 8.58
N ILE A 89 -4.25 -18.16 8.74
CA ILE A 89 -3.07 -19.01 8.86
C ILE A 89 -2.25 -18.95 7.57
N LEU A 90 -2.89 -19.11 6.41
CA LEU A 90 -2.22 -19.05 5.09
C LEU A 90 -1.58 -17.69 4.84
N LYS A 91 -2.26 -16.59 5.18
CA LYS A 91 -1.72 -15.23 5.05
C LYS A 91 -0.51 -14.99 5.95
N ASN A 92 -0.55 -15.50 7.17
CA ASN A 92 0.51 -15.29 8.18
C ASN A 92 1.68 -16.27 8.03
N SER A 93 1.50 -17.40 7.32
CA SER A 93 2.53 -18.43 7.17
C SER A 93 3.73 -18.01 6.31
N GLY A 94 3.65 -16.87 5.62
CA GLY A 94 4.68 -16.43 4.68
C GLY A 94 4.84 -17.38 3.47
N PRO A 95 5.71 -17.07 2.51
CA PRO A 95 6.06 -18.02 1.47
C PRO A 95 6.69 -19.26 2.14
N MET A 96 6.18 -20.45 1.81
CA MET A 96 6.73 -21.72 2.28
C MET A 96 8.22 -21.73 1.94
N ARG A 97 9.11 -21.53 2.93
CA ARG A 97 10.54 -21.75 2.75
C ARG A 97 10.71 -23.25 2.53
N VAL A 98 10.99 -23.61 1.28
CA VAL A 98 11.53 -24.93 0.98
C VAL A 98 12.93 -24.93 1.57
N ASP A 99 13.16 -25.75 2.60
CA ASP A 99 14.46 -25.90 3.23
C ASP A 99 15.53 -26.11 2.16
N SER A 100 16.56 -25.30 2.21
CA SER A 100 17.67 -25.26 1.25
C SER A 100 18.65 -26.41 1.46
N THR A 101 18.18 -27.65 1.30
CA THR A 101 19.03 -28.83 1.15
C THR A 101 18.89 -29.32 -0.28
N SER A 102 19.82 -28.90 -1.15
CA SER A 102 20.29 -29.55 -2.37
C SER A 102 19.26 -30.17 -3.34
N THR A 103 18.13 -29.50 -3.58
CA THR A 103 17.26 -29.81 -4.72
C THR A 103 17.42 -28.73 -5.80
N PRO A 104 17.40 -29.06 -7.11
CA PRO A 104 17.41 -28.02 -8.15
C PRO A 104 16.24 -27.06 -7.90
N ILE A 105 16.53 -25.76 -7.92
CA ILE A 105 15.55 -24.69 -7.73
C ILE A 105 14.39 -24.99 -8.67
N SER A 106 13.22 -25.31 -8.12
CA SER A 106 12.02 -25.52 -8.93
C SER A 106 11.82 -24.27 -9.80
N GLU A 107 11.69 -24.45 -11.11
CA GLU A 107 11.46 -23.36 -12.06
C GLU A 107 10.21 -22.55 -11.70
N TYR A 108 9.29 -23.17 -10.95
CA TYR A 108 8.01 -22.61 -10.55
C TYR A 108 7.76 -22.76 -9.05
N THR A 109 7.16 -21.74 -8.45
CA THR A 109 6.73 -21.69 -7.06
C THR A 109 5.22 -21.61 -6.99
N LYS A 110 4.59 -22.42 -6.14
CA LYS A 110 3.16 -22.32 -5.84
C LYS A 110 2.93 -21.25 -4.76
N VAL A 111 2.00 -20.35 -5.02
CA VAL A 111 1.60 -19.27 -4.11
C VAL A 111 0.09 -19.27 -3.93
N THR A 112 -0.37 -18.92 -2.73
CA THR A 112 -1.79 -18.71 -2.46
C THR A 112 -2.25 -17.36 -3.03
N TRP A 113 -3.56 -17.16 -3.13
CA TRP A 113 -4.14 -15.86 -3.47
C TRP A 113 -3.60 -14.73 -2.59
N TRP A 114 -3.57 -14.91 -1.28
CA TRP A 114 -3.10 -13.91 -0.33
C TRP A 114 -1.62 -13.55 -0.48
N GLN A 115 -0.80 -14.54 -0.83
CA GLN A 115 0.61 -14.32 -1.14
C GLN A 115 0.78 -13.58 -2.47
N LEU A 116 -0.06 -13.87 -3.46
CA LEU A 116 -0.01 -13.23 -4.76
C LEU A 116 -0.52 -11.78 -4.71
N GLN A 117 -1.61 -11.54 -3.99
CA GLN A 117 -2.25 -10.22 -3.88
C GLN A 117 -1.31 -9.12 -3.35
N GLN A 118 -0.35 -9.47 -2.49
CA GLN A 118 0.61 -8.49 -1.97
C GLN A 118 1.46 -7.83 -3.07
N TYR A 119 1.61 -8.50 -4.23
CA TYR A 119 2.40 -7.98 -5.35
C TYR A 119 1.58 -7.12 -6.32
N PHE A 120 0.27 -7.03 -6.17
CA PHE A 120 -0.59 -6.24 -7.07
C PHE A 120 -0.16 -4.78 -7.23
N PRO A 121 0.28 -4.06 -6.19
CA PRO A 121 0.73 -2.68 -6.35
C PRO A 121 1.91 -2.48 -7.32
N ILE A 122 2.68 -3.58 -7.58
CA ILE A 122 3.89 -3.53 -8.42
C ILE A 122 3.77 -4.37 -9.69
N MET A 123 2.63 -5.04 -9.89
CA MET A 123 2.33 -5.81 -11.11
C MET A 123 1.79 -4.90 -12.21
N ASP A 124 1.94 -5.37 -13.43
CA ASP A 124 1.14 -4.85 -14.54
C ASP A 124 -0.36 -5.07 -14.28
N SER A 125 -1.18 -4.07 -14.62
CA SER A 125 -2.62 -4.07 -14.35
C SER A 125 -3.36 -5.23 -15.04
N LYS A 126 -2.90 -5.65 -16.22
CA LYS A 126 -3.49 -6.78 -16.95
C LYS A 126 -3.17 -8.10 -16.25
N ILE A 127 -1.92 -8.27 -15.81
CA ILE A 127 -1.49 -9.48 -15.09
C ILE A 127 -2.25 -9.61 -13.76
N SER A 128 -2.38 -8.53 -13.00
CA SER A 128 -3.14 -8.55 -11.74
C SER A 128 -4.63 -8.83 -11.96
N ALA A 129 -5.22 -8.30 -13.04
CA ALA A 129 -6.61 -8.57 -13.41
C ALA A 129 -6.83 -10.04 -13.84
N ASP A 130 -5.89 -10.64 -14.58
CA ASP A 130 -5.96 -12.04 -14.97
C ASP A 130 -5.95 -12.96 -13.74
N TYR A 131 -5.03 -12.72 -12.79
CA TYR A 131 -4.99 -13.48 -11.54
C TYR A 131 -6.25 -13.28 -10.68
N PHE A 132 -6.78 -12.06 -10.64
CA PHE A 132 -8.03 -11.78 -9.93
C PHE A 132 -9.21 -12.52 -10.55
N ALA A 133 -9.32 -12.55 -11.88
CA ALA A 133 -10.36 -13.29 -12.59
C ALA A 133 -10.28 -14.80 -12.32
N GLU A 134 -9.07 -15.37 -12.31
CA GLU A 134 -8.86 -16.77 -11.98
C GLU A 134 -9.26 -17.11 -10.54
N HIS A 135 -8.98 -16.21 -9.58
CA HIS A 135 -9.40 -16.38 -8.20
C HIS A 135 -10.92 -16.33 -8.03
N LEU A 136 -11.62 -15.45 -8.78
CA LEU A 136 -13.09 -15.40 -8.77
C LEU A 136 -13.74 -16.70 -9.27
N LEU A 137 -13.06 -17.46 -10.15
CA LEU A 137 -13.55 -18.75 -10.66
C LEU A 137 -13.29 -19.90 -9.68
N ASP A 138 -12.22 -19.82 -8.90
CA ASP A 138 -11.84 -20.82 -7.90
C ASP A 138 -11.07 -20.15 -6.75
N GLU A 139 -11.77 -19.84 -5.65
CA GLU A 139 -11.19 -19.20 -4.47
C GLU A 139 -10.13 -20.06 -3.75
N SER A 140 -10.14 -21.37 -3.97
CA SER A 140 -9.18 -22.31 -3.37
C SER A 140 -7.92 -22.51 -4.22
N LYS A 141 -7.86 -21.90 -5.39
CA LYS A 141 -6.78 -22.08 -6.36
C LYS A 141 -5.42 -21.65 -5.84
N TRP A 142 -4.43 -22.49 -6.07
CA TRP A 142 -3.03 -22.15 -5.97
C TRP A 142 -2.51 -21.66 -7.32
N PHE A 143 -1.77 -20.58 -7.29
CA PHE A 143 -1.17 -20.00 -8.49
C PHE A 143 0.27 -20.48 -8.65
N THR A 144 0.65 -20.81 -9.85
CA THR A 144 2.01 -21.24 -10.19
C THR A 144 2.74 -20.09 -10.87
N VAL A 145 3.77 -19.56 -10.22
CA VAL A 145 4.57 -18.43 -10.69
C VAL A 145 6.00 -18.86 -10.91
N ARG A 146 6.66 -18.39 -11.97
CA ARG A 146 8.09 -18.63 -12.15
C ARG A 146 8.87 -18.07 -10.97
N THR A 147 9.74 -18.87 -10.38
CA THR A 147 10.53 -18.51 -9.21
C THR A 147 11.38 -17.23 -9.43
N THR A 148 11.88 -17.04 -10.66
CA THR A 148 12.62 -15.84 -11.05
C THR A 148 11.74 -14.59 -11.04
N VAL A 149 10.50 -14.69 -11.54
CA VAL A 149 9.52 -13.59 -11.56
C VAL A 149 9.10 -13.24 -10.14
N LEU A 150 8.87 -14.25 -9.29
CA LEU A 150 8.52 -14.03 -7.88
C LEU A 150 9.62 -13.26 -7.14
N LYS A 151 10.89 -13.64 -7.32
CA LYS A 151 12.04 -12.92 -6.74
C LYS A 151 12.14 -11.47 -7.24
N GLU A 152 11.85 -11.24 -8.52
CA GLU A 152 11.80 -9.89 -9.07
C GLU A 152 10.68 -9.07 -8.42
N TRP A 153 9.48 -9.64 -8.26
CA TRP A 153 8.37 -8.99 -7.56
C TRP A 153 8.69 -8.72 -6.10
N GLU A 154 9.32 -9.65 -5.39
CA GLU A 154 9.78 -9.43 -4.00
C GLU A 154 10.71 -8.21 -3.91
N LYS A 155 11.67 -8.10 -4.81
CA LYS A 155 12.59 -6.96 -4.88
C LYS A 155 11.85 -5.65 -5.17
N LYS A 156 10.93 -5.65 -6.15
CA LYS A 156 10.12 -4.48 -6.51
C LYS A 156 9.19 -4.08 -5.36
N LEU A 157 8.57 -5.04 -4.69
CA LEU A 157 7.69 -4.78 -3.56
C LEU A 157 8.44 -4.19 -2.36
N ALA A 158 9.66 -4.68 -2.09
CA ALA A 158 10.50 -4.11 -1.04
C ALA A 158 10.88 -2.65 -1.34
N ALA A 159 11.22 -2.33 -2.59
CA ALA A 159 11.49 -0.97 -3.04
C ALA A 159 10.24 -0.08 -2.91
N TYR A 160 9.09 -0.56 -3.37
CA TYR A 160 7.79 0.14 -3.28
C TYR A 160 7.43 0.48 -1.82
N LYS A 161 7.52 -0.51 -0.91
CA LYS A 161 7.23 -0.29 0.52
C LYS A 161 8.19 0.70 1.17
N ASN A 162 9.47 0.68 0.77
CA ASN A 162 10.44 1.64 1.26
C ASN A 162 10.13 3.05 0.76
N ASP A 163 9.76 3.19 -0.51
CA ASP A 163 9.37 4.48 -1.10
C ASP A 163 8.11 5.04 -0.43
N GLU A 164 7.08 4.21 -0.20
CA GLU A 164 5.87 4.59 0.52
C GLU A 164 6.16 5.06 1.96
N LYS A 165 7.03 4.33 2.68
CA LYS A 165 7.51 4.73 4.01
C LYS A 165 8.20 6.09 3.97
N ASN A 166 9.11 6.29 3.01
CA ASN A 166 9.85 7.54 2.85
C ASN A 166 8.92 8.71 2.51
N LEU A 167 7.90 8.49 1.67
CA LEU A 167 6.87 9.48 1.36
C LEU A 167 6.13 9.91 2.65
N HIS A 168 5.63 8.95 3.43
CA HIS A 168 4.89 9.24 4.66
C HIS A 168 5.76 9.97 5.68
N GLN A 169 6.98 9.53 5.91
CA GLN A 169 7.91 10.17 6.83
C GLN A 169 8.23 11.61 6.38
N THR A 170 8.49 11.80 5.09
CA THR A 170 8.76 13.13 4.51
C THR A 170 7.57 14.07 4.66
N ALA A 171 6.35 13.56 4.43
CA ALA A 171 5.14 14.36 4.60
C ALA A 171 4.92 14.76 6.07
N THR A 172 5.12 13.83 7.00
CA THR A 172 5.04 14.10 8.44
C THR A 172 6.04 15.18 8.86
N ASN A 173 7.32 14.99 8.53
CA ASN A 173 8.37 15.96 8.84
C ASN A 173 8.09 17.34 8.21
N ASN A 174 7.56 17.41 6.98
CA ASN A 174 7.18 18.69 6.38
C ASN A 174 6.09 19.41 7.18
N ASN A 175 5.05 18.67 7.63
CA ASN A 175 3.97 19.25 8.42
C ASN A 175 4.46 19.73 9.80
N GLU A 176 5.31 18.96 10.45
CA GLU A 176 5.94 19.34 11.73
C GLU A 176 6.82 20.58 11.57
N GLY A 177 7.69 20.61 10.54
CA GLY A 177 8.54 21.77 10.26
C GLY A 177 7.73 23.03 9.99
N ILE A 178 6.62 22.94 9.25
CA ILE A 178 5.70 24.06 9.04
C ILE A 178 5.07 24.52 10.37
N ALA A 179 4.72 23.58 11.25
CA ALA A 179 4.15 23.91 12.54
C ALA A 179 5.17 24.63 13.44
N PHE A 180 6.42 24.17 13.50
CA PHE A 180 7.52 24.80 14.22
C PHE A 180 7.81 26.20 13.68
N GLU A 181 7.86 26.38 12.36
CA GLU A 181 8.04 27.73 11.78
C GLU A 181 6.92 28.70 12.18
N LYS A 182 5.66 28.25 12.21
CA LYS A 182 4.51 29.07 12.67
C LYS A 182 4.61 29.47 14.13
N GLN A 183 5.23 28.62 14.96
CA GLN A 183 5.47 28.89 16.36
C GLN A 183 6.73 29.75 16.60
N GLY A 184 7.52 30.00 15.55
CA GLY A 184 8.79 30.70 15.64
C GLY A 184 9.96 29.82 16.11
N ASP A 185 9.74 28.53 16.31
CA ASP A 185 10.79 27.56 16.66
C ASP A 185 11.54 27.12 15.41
N ILE A 186 12.43 27.99 14.97
CA ILE A 186 13.21 27.76 13.73
C ILE A 186 14.23 26.63 13.92
N ALA A 187 14.76 26.42 15.14
CA ALA A 187 15.72 25.35 15.40
C ALA A 187 15.09 23.97 15.19
N SER A 188 13.92 23.71 15.78
CA SER A 188 13.17 22.46 15.58
C SER A 188 12.71 22.29 14.13
N ALA A 189 12.33 23.38 13.44
CA ALA A 189 11.98 23.33 12.03
C ALA A 189 13.19 22.87 11.17
N ILE A 190 14.38 23.40 11.44
CA ILE A 190 15.62 22.98 10.75
C ILE A 190 15.86 21.49 10.97
N GLU A 191 15.76 20.99 12.21
CA GLU A 191 16.01 19.59 12.53
C GLU A 191 15.12 18.65 11.73
N VAL A 192 13.80 18.87 11.70
CA VAL A 192 12.89 17.98 10.95
C VAL A 192 13.04 18.11 9.44
N TYR A 193 13.39 19.30 8.93
CA TYR A 193 13.69 19.44 7.50
C TYR A 193 15.02 18.78 7.11
N GLU A 194 16.05 18.85 7.96
CA GLU A 194 17.33 18.11 7.72
C GLU A 194 17.10 16.61 7.73
N ASN A 195 16.22 16.07 8.56
CA ASN A 195 15.85 14.66 8.54
C ASN A 195 15.30 14.26 7.16
N ASN A 196 14.53 15.13 6.49
CA ASN A 196 14.04 14.88 5.13
C ASN A 196 15.16 14.87 4.08
N LEU A 197 16.21 15.67 4.26
CA LEU A 197 17.39 15.61 3.39
C LEU A 197 18.13 14.27 3.54
N GLY A 198 18.14 13.71 4.76
CA GLY A 198 18.69 12.38 5.05
C GLY A 198 17.89 11.26 4.38
N ILE A 199 16.56 11.38 4.36
CA ILE A 199 15.67 10.43 3.66
C ILE A 199 15.89 10.49 2.14
N GLY A 200 16.11 11.67 1.57
CA GLY A 200 16.37 11.87 0.14
C GLY A 200 15.15 11.61 -0.76
N TYR A 201 13.93 11.67 -0.22
CA TYR A 201 12.70 11.52 -1.01
C TYR A 201 12.49 12.73 -1.95
N LEU A 202 11.91 12.48 -3.13
CA LEU A 202 11.69 13.50 -4.18
C LEU A 202 10.56 14.48 -3.82
N ALA A 203 10.70 15.20 -2.70
CA ALA A 203 9.81 16.26 -2.24
C ALA A 203 10.61 17.52 -1.92
N SER A 204 10.47 18.56 -2.72
CA SER A 204 11.33 19.74 -2.69
C SER A 204 11.05 20.72 -1.53
N HIS A 205 9.99 20.51 -0.76
CA HIS A 205 9.58 21.47 0.29
C HIS A 205 10.68 21.73 1.32
N SER A 206 11.18 20.70 2.01
CA SER A 206 12.22 20.84 3.05
C SER A 206 13.50 21.47 2.51
N TYR A 207 13.92 21.08 1.29
CA TYR A 207 15.09 21.68 0.65
C TYR A 207 14.92 23.19 0.46
N ASN A 208 13.78 23.61 -0.09
CA ASN A 208 13.51 25.02 -0.32
C ASN A 208 13.39 25.80 0.98
N ARG A 209 12.76 25.21 2.03
CA ARG A 209 12.65 25.87 3.34
C ARG A 209 14.00 26.05 3.99
N LEU A 210 14.86 25.03 4.02
CA LEU A 210 16.22 25.13 4.55
C LEU A 210 17.06 26.17 3.83
N MET A 211 17.01 26.21 2.48
CA MET A 211 17.71 27.25 1.71
C MET A 211 17.30 28.66 2.11
N ILE A 212 16.00 28.88 2.38
CA ILE A 212 15.47 30.18 2.81
C ILE A 212 15.92 30.49 4.25
N ILE A 213 15.80 29.53 5.15
CA ILE A 213 16.14 29.72 6.56
C ILE A 213 17.64 30.01 6.71
N TYR A 214 18.51 29.16 6.12
CA TYR A 214 19.95 29.35 6.19
C TYR A 214 20.42 30.66 5.56
N HIS A 215 19.79 31.07 4.44
CA HIS A 215 20.07 32.37 3.85
C HIS A 215 19.76 33.53 4.79
N ARG A 216 18.60 33.49 5.46
CA ARG A 216 18.18 34.52 6.45
C ARG A 216 19.12 34.58 7.66
N GLU A 217 19.59 33.42 8.10
CA GLU A 217 20.55 33.28 9.21
C GLU A 217 22.00 33.57 8.81
N LYS A 218 22.26 33.87 7.51
CA LYS A 218 23.59 34.06 6.94
C LYS A 218 24.52 32.83 7.05
N ARG A 219 23.91 31.65 7.17
CA ARG A 219 24.58 30.34 7.21
C ARG A 219 24.80 29.84 5.77
N TYR A 220 25.63 30.56 5.02
CA TYR A 220 25.79 30.30 3.58
C TYR A 220 26.41 28.96 3.24
N GLU A 221 27.25 28.42 4.11
CA GLU A 221 27.85 27.09 3.91
C GLU A 221 26.77 25.99 3.98
N ASP A 222 25.84 26.08 4.95
CA ASP A 222 24.71 25.17 5.08
C ASP A 222 23.78 25.30 3.87
N GLU A 223 23.49 26.54 3.43
CA GLU A 223 22.69 26.79 2.24
C GLU A 223 23.31 26.12 0.99
N VAL A 224 24.61 26.29 0.78
CA VAL A 224 25.33 25.66 -0.33
C VAL A 224 25.26 24.13 -0.26
N ARG A 225 25.43 23.56 0.93
CA ARG A 225 25.29 22.11 1.16
C ARG A 225 23.91 21.60 0.77
N VAL A 226 22.85 22.27 1.21
CA VAL A 226 21.47 21.92 0.90
C VAL A 226 21.19 22.03 -0.59
N ILE A 227 21.67 23.09 -1.25
CA ILE A 227 21.51 23.25 -2.70
C ILE A 227 22.18 22.13 -3.47
N LYS A 228 23.42 21.78 -3.13
CA LYS A 228 24.15 20.67 -3.77
C LYS A 228 23.40 19.35 -3.60
N LYS A 229 22.89 19.09 -2.39
CA LYS A 229 22.09 17.89 -2.10
C LYS A 229 20.78 17.87 -2.89
N ALA A 230 20.11 19.00 -3.01
CA ALA A 230 18.89 19.11 -3.85
C ALA A 230 19.20 18.79 -5.32
N ILE A 231 20.26 19.36 -5.89
CA ILE A 231 20.66 19.09 -7.27
C ILE A 231 20.97 17.58 -7.44
N GLU A 232 21.73 16.97 -6.53
CA GLU A 232 22.04 15.53 -6.57
C GLU A 232 20.77 14.67 -6.62
N VAL A 233 19.84 14.90 -5.68
CA VAL A 233 18.63 14.08 -5.53
C VAL A 233 17.66 14.24 -6.70
N PHE A 234 17.47 15.48 -7.18
CA PHE A 234 16.41 15.78 -8.15
C PHE A 234 16.86 15.73 -9.61
N SER A 235 18.17 15.68 -9.90
CA SER A 235 18.69 15.65 -11.29
C SER A 235 18.31 14.40 -12.07
N SER A 236 17.97 13.32 -11.38
CA SER A 236 17.54 12.06 -12.03
C SER A 236 16.11 12.08 -12.56
N ASP A 237 15.30 13.09 -12.20
CA ASP A 237 13.89 13.19 -12.57
C ASP A 237 13.61 14.45 -13.37
N SER A 238 13.26 14.27 -14.64
CA SER A 238 12.98 15.36 -15.59
C SER A 238 11.87 16.33 -15.16
N ARG A 239 10.97 15.89 -14.28
CA ARG A 239 9.90 16.74 -13.71
C ARG A 239 10.47 17.93 -12.94
N TYR A 240 11.67 17.82 -12.40
CA TYR A 240 12.33 18.84 -11.59
C TYR A 240 13.40 19.65 -12.32
N ASN A 241 13.56 19.49 -13.64
CA ASN A 241 14.59 20.21 -14.42
C ASN A 241 14.57 21.73 -14.19
N LYS A 242 13.37 22.33 -14.06
CA LYS A 242 13.23 23.78 -13.81
C LYS A 242 13.74 24.18 -12.41
N ASP A 243 13.48 23.37 -11.42
CA ASP A 243 13.94 23.63 -10.05
C ASP A 243 15.43 23.40 -9.92
N VAL A 244 15.95 22.33 -10.52
CA VAL A 244 17.39 22.06 -10.60
C VAL A 244 18.14 23.24 -11.24
N ALA A 245 17.63 23.79 -12.35
CA ALA A 245 18.25 24.97 -13.01
C ALA A 245 18.27 26.20 -12.08
N LYS A 246 17.18 26.47 -11.36
CA LYS A 246 17.13 27.57 -10.36
C LYS A 246 18.11 27.36 -9.22
N TRP A 247 18.25 26.14 -8.72
CA TRP A 247 19.18 25.82 -7.66
C TRP A 247 20.65 25.95 -8.13
N GLN A 248 20.95 25.55 -9.36
CA GLN A 248 22.27 25.78 -9.96
C GLN A 248 22.60 27.26 -10.08
N GLU A 249 21.66 28.09 -10.56
CA GLU A 249 21.84 29.55 -10.61
C GLU A 249 22.10 30.15 -9.22
N ARG A 250 21.32 29.70 -8.21
CA ARG A 250 21.49 30.15 -6.83
C ARG A 250 22.85 29.73 -6.26
N LEU A 251 23.28 28.49 -6.53
CA LEU A 251 24.60 27.99 -6.15
C LEU A 251 25.71 28.89 -6.71
N ASN A 252 25.66 29.18 -8.01
CA ASN A 252 26.65 30.02 -8.67
C ASN A 252 26.73 31.43 -8.05
N LYS A 253 25.58 32.02 -7.67
CA LYS A 253 25.55 33.33 -7.00
C LYS A 253 26.18 33.33 -5.61
N LEU A 254 26.13 32.20 -4.90
CA LEU A 254 26.72 32.06 -3.55
C LEU A 254 28.21 31.72 -3.60
N THR A 255 28.67 31.00 -4.62
CA THR A 255 30.08 30.56 -4.71
C THR A 255 30.98 31.56 -5.46
N ASN A 256 30.41 32.51 -6.20
CA ASN A 256 31.16 33.53 -6.96
C ASN A 256 31.22 34.89 -6.23
N LYS A 257 30.87 34.93 -4.94
CA LYS A 257 31.07 36.09 -4.05
C LYS A 257 32.36 35.92 -3.27
#